data_bff3c5fa2180a4e0ad77bf80b1d39df5
#
_entry.id   bff3c5fa2180a4e0ad77bf80b1d39df5
#
_cell.length_a   1.000
_cell.length_b   1.000
_cell.length_c   1.000
_cell.angle_alpha   90.00
_cell.angle_beta   90.00
_cell.angle_gamma   90.00
#
_symmetry.space_group_name_H-M   'P 1'
#
loop_
_entity.id
_entity.type
_entity.pdbx_description
1 polymer ?
#
loop_
_entity_poly.entity_id
_entity_poly.type
_entity_poly.pdbx_seq_one_letter_code
_entity_poly.pdbx_strand_id
1 'polypeptide(L)'
;LLKFVCYNFSMYILNIIIFSFTFFISIVICAQSQELDRSMFKNSSMVSLEIAKKEIKQIYLDSGHTKTLHCGCFFDKQKQVHPNSCDITSSKLPINDKKIFLKWVHAMPLSAFAGSMNCWNKLICTKLDGSMFKGANCCGTISPKFKSMESDMHNLIPSFDWSIGTEKNSIEPASFGGMEEYKVCINGGVIPKDPTVKVRGNLARAYFYMSFLYKIQIQNTLEENLRAWHFKDPPDKMEEKRNSLIEQVQGNRNPFIDHPEIVERVIDF
;
A
#
# COMPACT_ATOMS: atom_id res chain seq x y z
N LEU A 1 5.63 -12.27 22.03
CA LEU A 1 6.31 -13.27 22.89
C LEU A 1 7.69 -12.77 23.36
N LEU A 2 8.48 -12.07 22.52
CA LEU A 2 9.79 -11.53 22.94
C LEU A 2 9.67 -10.38 23.98
N LYS A 3 8.65 -9.54 23.90
CA LYS A 3 8.39 -8.50 24.93
C LYS A 3 8.12 -9.10 26.32
N PHE A 4 7.54 -10.29 26.39
CA PHE A 4 7.25 -10.97 27.66
C PHE A 4 8.51 -11.61 28.31
N VAL A 5 9.47 -12.03 27.50
CA VAL A 5 10.71 -12.67 28.01
C VAL A 5 11.66 -11.66 28.65
N CYS A 6 11.73 -10.43 28.12
CA CYS A 6 12.58 -9.39 28.72
C CYS A 6 12.02 -8.82 30.05
N TYR A 7 10.69 -8.88 30.28
CA TYR A 7 10.07 -8.30 31.47
C TYR A 7 10.11 -9.22 32.71
N ASN A 8 10.18 -10.54 32.50
CA ASN A 8 10.19 -11.51 33.63
C ASN A 8 11.57 -11.84 34.17
N PHE A 9 12.67 -11.33 33.57
CA PHE A 9 14.02 -11.62 34.07
C PHE A 9 14.55 -10.61 35.10
N SER A 10 13.78 -9.57 35.43
CA SER A 10 14.19 -8.51 36.36
C SER A 10 13.95 -8.83 37.84
N MET A 11 13.43 -9.99 38.19
CA MET A 11 13.02 -10.31 39.59
C MET A 11 13.89 -11.31 40.33
N TYR A 12 15.04 -11.74 39.80
CA TYR A 12 15.95 -12.66 40.53
C TYR A 12 17.40 -12.14 40.51
N ILE A 13 17.64 -11.03 41.18
CA ILE A 13 18.99 -10.60 41.55
C ILE A 13 19.16 -10.75 43.06
N LEU A 14 19.55 -11.94 43.49
CA LEU A 14 20.39 -12.13 44.68
C LEU A 14 21.09 -13.48 44.55
N ASN A 15 22.29 -13.45 44.07
CA ASN A 15 23.44 -14.35 44.31
C ASN A 15 24.27 -14.61 43.06
N ILE A 16 25.59 -14.30 43.25
CA ILE A 16 26.77 -14.85 42.58
C ILE A 16 27.34 -14.09 41.36
N ILE A 17 28.56 -13.67 41.57
CA ILE A 17 29.47 -12.92 40.68
C ILE A 17 29.73 -13.58 39.30
N ILE A 18 29.39 -14.82 39.07
CA ILE A 18 29.54 -15.54 37.79
C ILE A 18 28.41 -15.17 36.80
N PHE A 19 27.27 -14.69 37.28
CA PHE A 19 26.13 -14.28 36.44
C PHE A 19 26.30 -12.89 35.78
N SER A 20 27.26 -12.09 36.25
CA SER A 20 27.49 -10.73 35.73
C SER A 20 27.95 -10.74 34.27
N PHE A 21 28.78 -11.69 33.86
CA PHE A 21 29.32 -11.71 32.47
C PHE A 21 28.29 -12.25 31.47
N THR A 22 27.48 -13.22 31.85
CA THR A 22 26.38 -13.71 30.96
C THR A 22 25.24 -12.75 30.89
N PHE A 23 24.98 -11.93 31.93
CA PHE A 23 23.97 -10.91 31.96
C PHE A 23 24.34 -9.72 31.04
N PHE A 24 25.62 -9.31 31.02
CA PHE A 24 26.12 -8.28 30.11
C PHE A 24 26.04 -8.75 28.64
N ILE A 25 26.36 -10.00 28.34
CA ILE A 25 26.25 -10.58 27.00
C ILE A 25 24.76 -10.65 26.58
N SER A 26 23.85 -11.02 27.48
CA SER A 26 22.41 -11.06 27.19
C SER A 26 21.81 -9.67 26.99
N ILE A 27 22.26 -8.64 27.72
CA ILE A 27 21.84 -7.25 27.53
C ILE A 27 22.37 -6.72 26.20
N VAL A 28 23.61 -7.05 25.84
CA VAL A 28 24.21 -6.63 24.54
C VAL A 28 23.52 -7.35 23.37
N ILE A 29 23.09 -8.59 23.53
CA ILE A 29 22.32 -9.33 22.51
C ILE A 29 20.88 -8.80 22.40
N CYS A 30 20.26 -8.36 23.51
CA CYS A 30 18.93 -7.74 23.48
C CYS A 30 18.96 -6.29 22.96
N ALA A 31 20.08 -5.59 23.09
CA ALA A 31 20.26 -4.23 22.59
C ALA A 31 20.68 -4.15 21.12
N GLN A 32 21.05 -5.28 20.50
CA GLN A 32 21.14 -5.41 19.05
C GLN A 32 19.77 -5.74 18.45
N SER A 33 18.75 -4.93 18.72
CA SER A 33 17.72 -4.70 17.71
C SER A 33 18.46 -4.07 16.53
N GLN A 34 18.86 -4.89 15.55
CA GLN A 34 19.49 -4.39 14.33
C GLN A 34 18.52 -3.36 13.76
N GLU A 35 18.87 -2.09 13.93
CA GLU A 35 18.16 -1.00 13.31
C GLU A 35 18.07 -1.35 11.82
N LEU A 36 16.85 -1.43 11.30
CA LEU A 36 16.64 -1.80 9.90
C LEU A 36 17.48 -0.86 9.03
N ASP A 37 18.35 -1.42 8.20
CA ASP A 37 19.24 -0.61 7.37
C ASP A 37 18.41 0.27 6.42
N ARG A 38 18.28 1.53 6.79
CA ARG A 38 17.54 2.53 6.01
C ARG A 38 18.16 2.80 4.64
N SER A 39 19.40 2.37 4.38
CA SER A 39 20.03 2.49 3.06
C SER A 39 19.30 1.67 1.98
N MET A 40 18.57 0.62 2.40
CA MET A 40 17.71 -0.17 1.50
C MET A 40 16.51 0.63 0.97
N PHE A 41 16.11 1.71 1.66
CA PHE A 41 14.96 2.52 1.30
C PHE A 41 15.40 3.83 0.66
N LYS A 42 15.66 3.78 -0.64
CA LYS A 42 15.91 4.99 -1.42
C LYS A 42 14.61 5.75 -1.66
N ASN A 43 14.70 7.07 -1.72
CA ASN A 43 13.55 7.89 -2.09
C ASN A 43 13.16 7.67 -3.55
N SER A 44 11.85 7.72 -3.82
CA SER A 44 11.31 7.74 -5.18
C SER A 44 11.78 9.00 -5.92
N SER A 45 12.26 8.84 -7.15
CA SER A 45 12.54 9.96 -8.05
C SER A 45 11.29 10.48 -8.76
N MET A 46 10.16 9.76 -8.65
CA MET A 46 8.91 10.11 -9.31
C MET A 46 8.22 11.28 -8.59
N VAL A 47 7.85 12.30 -9.35
CA VAL A 47 7.23 13.53 -8.81
C VAL A 47 5.99 13.96 -9.61
N SER A 48 5.54 13.13 -10.54
CA SER A 48 4.38 13.38 -11.39
C SER A 48 3.50 12.15 -11.49
N LEU A 49 2.28 12.24 -10.96
CA LEU A 49 1.30 11.16 -11.02
C LEU A 49 0.95 10.75 -12.45
N GLU A 50 0.88 11.70 -13.38
CA GLU A 50 0.56 11.40 -14.78
C GLU A 50 1.70 10.62 -15.46
N ILE A 51 2.95 10.97 -15.17
CA ILE A 51 4.11 10.19 -15.63
C ILE A 51 4.10 8.81 -14.98
N ALA A 52 3.92 8.74 -13.66
CA ALA A 52 3.85 7.47 -12.93
C ALA A 52 2.77 6.52 -13.50
N LYS A 53 1.57 7.03 -13.80
CA LYS A 53 0.49 6.25 -14.43
C LYS A 53 0.83 5.75 -15.84
N LYS A 54 1.59 6.53 -16.60
CA LYS A 54 2.07 6.12 -17.92
C LYS A 54 3.10 4.99 -17.80
N GLU A 55 4.09 5.19 -16.96
CA GLU A 55 5.20 4.25 -16.79
C GLU A 55 4.74 2.94 -16.12
N ILE A 56 3.91 3.02 -15.07
CA ILE A 56 3.39 1.79 -14.43
C ILE A 56 2.52 0.96 -15.39
N LYS A 57 1.77 1.59 -16.29
CA LYS A 57 1.05 0.88 -17.35
C LYS A 57 2.02 0.10 -18.23
N GLN A 58 3.11 0.73 -18.67
CA GLN A 58 4.10 0.06 -19.51
C GLN A 58 4.75 -1.11 -18.78
N ILE A 59 5.08 -0.94 -17.48
CA ILE A 59 5.60 -2.02 -16.62
C ILE A 59 4.67 -3.23 -16.60
N TYR A 60 3.36 -3.03 -16.45
CA TYR A 60 2.39 -4.13 -16.46
C TYR A 60 2.28 -4.81 -17.83
N LEU A 61 2.37 -4.04 -18.92
CA LEU A 61 2.39 -4.61 -20.28
C LEU A 61 3.65 -5.42 -20.54
N ASP A 62 4.83 -4.92 -20.17
CA ASP A 62 6.12 -5.57 -20.39
C ASP A 62 6.32 -6.78 -19.46
N SER A 63 5.71 -6.76 -18.30
CA SER A 63 5.70 -7.90 -17.39
C SER A 63 4.80 -9.05 -17.88
N GLY A 64 3.86 -8.76 -18.78
CA GLY A 64 2.80 -9.69 -19.17
C GLY A 64 1.71 -9.87 -18.11
N HIS A 65 1.73 -9.06 -17.04
CA HIS A 65 0.77 -9.14 -15.94
C HIS A 65 -0.34 -8.10 -16.08
N THR A 66 -1.15 -8.25 -17.12
CA THR A 66 -2.22 -7.33 -17.50
C THR A 66 -3.54 -7.67 -16.82
N LYS A 67 -3.54 -7.79 -15.49
CA LYS A 67 -4.73 -8.07 -14.69
C LYS A 67 -4.94 -7.02 -13.61
N THR A 68 -6.20 -6.69 -13.35
CA THR A 68 -6.56 -5.86 -12.20
C THR A 68 -6.31 -6.59 -10.89
N LEU A 69 -6.01 -5.85 -9.81
CA LEU A 69 -5.56 -6.47 -8.58
C LEU A 69 -6.67 -7.31 -7.93
N HIS A 70 -7.83 -6.73 -7.68
CA HIS A 70 -8.85 -7.38 -6.87
C HIS A 70 -9.65 -8.45 -7.61
N CYS A 71 -10.11 -8.15 -8.83
CA CYS A 71 -10.92 -9.08 -9.63
C CYS A 71 -10.09 -9.97 -10.55
N GLY A 72 -8.83 -9.62 -10.82
CA GLY A 72 -8.01 -10.35 -11.79
C GLY A 72 -8.47 -10.21 -13.24
N CYS A 73 -9.27 -9.18 -13.57
CA CYS A 73 -9.76 -8.96 -14.91
C CYS A 73 -8.63 -8.51 -15.85
N PHE A 74 -8.56 -9.13 -17.03
CA PHE A 74 -7.61 -8.74 -18.05
C PHE A 74 -7.89 -7.31 -18.56
N PHE A 75 -6.83 -6.55 -18.81
CA PHE A 75 -6.89 -5.28 -19.53
C PHE A 75 -5.86 -5.23 -20.66
N ASP A 76 -6.21 -4.54 -21.74
CA ASP A 76 -5.40 -4.43 -22.94
C ASP A 76 -4.54 -3.16 -23.00
N LYS A 77 -3.79 -3.01 -24.11
CA LYS A 77 -2.94 -1.84 -24.38
C LYS A 77 -3.73 -0.53 -24.46
N GLN A 78 -5.00 -0.60 -24.83
CA GLN A 78 -5.94 0.53 -24.90
C GLN A 78 -6.52 0.89 -23.53
N LYS A 79 -6.13 0.19 -22.48
CA LYS A 79 -6.68 0.30 -21.11
C LYS A 79 -8.13 -0.18 -20.98
N GLN A 80 -8.65 -0.94 -21.95
CA GLN A 80 -9.97 -1.52 -21.83
C GLN A 80 -9.87 -2.76 -20.93
N VAL A 81 -10.73 -2.83 -19.93
CA VAL A 81 -10.88 -3.98 -19.05
C VAL A 81 -11.93 -4.92 -19.63
N HIS A 82 -11.64 -6.21 -19.62
CA HIS A 82 -12.49 -7.26 -20.19
C HIS A 82 -13.19 -8.05 -19.05
N PRO A 83 -14.42 -7.70 -18.66
CA PRO A 83 -15.11 -8.33 -17.52
C PRO A 83 -15.32 -9.84 -17.68
N ASN A 84 -15.46 -10.33 -18.91
CA ASN A 84 -15.61 -11.75 -19.19
C ASN A 84 -14.34 -12.59 -18.95
N SER A 85 -13.21 -11.94 -18.64
CA SER A 85 -11.94 -12.60 -18.33
C SER A 85 -11.75 -12.90 -16.84
N CYS A 86 -12.70 -12.53 -16.02
CA CYS A 86 -12.68 -12.70 -14.57
C CYS A 86 -14.09 -13.03 -14.04
N ASP A 87 -14.17 -13.48 -12.79
CA ASP A 87 -15.43 -13.95 -12.17
C ASP A 87 -16.40 -12.81 -11.79
N ILE A 88 -16.54 -11.82 -12.67
CA ILE A 88 -17.59 -10.82 -12.53
C ILE A 88 -18.88 -11.40 -13.12
N THR A 89 -19.85 -11.71 -12.28
CA THR A 89 -21.17 -12.13 -12.76
C THR A 89 -21.84 -10.96 -13.49
N SER A 90 -22.03 -11.14 -14.80
CA SER A 90 -22.61 -10.16 -15.71
C SER A 90 -24.00 -9.64 -15.29
N SER A 91 -24.75 -10.39 -14.46
CA SER A 91 -26.05 -9.97 -13.94
C SER A 91 -26.01 -8.79 -12.97
N LYS A 92 -24.84 -8.41 -12.49
CA LYS A 92 -24.66 -7.26 -11.58
C LYS A 92 -24.07 -6.04 -12.29
N LEU A 93 -23.66 -6.22 -13.54
CA LEU A 93 -23.18 -5.12 -14.36
C LEU A 93 -24.39 -4.50 -15.06
N PRO A 94 -24.67 -3.18 -14.92
CA PRO A 94 -25.49 -2.48 -15.88
C PRO A 94 -24.74 -2.42 -17.20
N ILE A 95 -24.42 -3.59 -17.79
CA ILE A 95 -23.72 -3.72 -19.06
C ILE A 95 -24.76 -3.53 -20.18
N ASN A 96 -25.11 -2.29 -20.41
CA ASN A 96 -25.54 -1.89 -21.72
C ASN A 96 -24.31 -1.30 -22.40
N ASP A 97 -23.55 -2.13 -23.14
CA ASP A 97 -22.47 -1.75 -24.10
C ASP A 97 -21.41 -0.74 -23.65
N LYS A 98 -21.29 -0.46 -22.35
CA LYS A 98 -20.29 0.51 -21.86
C LYS A 98 -18.93 -0.15 -21.68
N LYS A 99 -17.91 0.39 -22.34
CA LYS A 99 -16.51 0.01 -22.15
C LYS A 99 -16.05 0.39 -20.75
N ILE A 100 -15.42 -0.53 -20.06
CA ILE A 100 -14.79 -0.34 -18.75
C ILE A 100 -13.31 -0.05 -18.99
N PHE A 101 -12.78 0.96 -18.34
CA PHE A 101 -11.37 1.33 -18.50
C PHE A 101 -10.57 1.15 -17.20
N LEU A 102 -9.31 0.80 -17.40
CA LEU A 102 -8.32 0.71 -16.34
C LEU A 102 -8.17 2.05 -15.62
N LYS A 103 -8.17 2.00 -14.29
CA LYS A 103 -7.86 3.10 -13.38
C LYS A 103 -6.73 2.69 -12.46
N TRP A 104 -5.75 3.56 -12.30
CA TRP A 104 -4.72 3.39 -11.28
C TRP A 104 -5.22 3.98 -9.97
N VAL A 105 -5.20 3.19 -8.91
CA VAL A 105 -5.58 3.61 -7.56
C VAL A 105 -4.42 3.38 -6.60
N HIS A 106 -4.43 4.07 -5.47
CA HIS A 106 -3.41 3.92 -4.44
C HIS A 106 -3.78 2.77 -3.51
N ALA A 107 -2.87 1.83 -3.27
CA ALA A 107 -3.06 0.74 -2.29
C ALA A 107 -3.29 1.32 -0.89
N MET A 108 -2.38 2.17 -0.41
CA MET A 108 -2.61 3.06 0.74
C MET A 108 -3.30 4.32 0.20
N PRO A 109 -4.58 4.60 0.54
CA PRO A 109 -5.33 5.70 -0.05
C PRO A 109 -4.79 7.07 0.36
N LEU A 110 -5.09 8.09 -0.46
CA LEU A 110 -4.62 9.47 -0.24
C LEU A 110 -4.94 9.99 1.15
N SER A 111 -6.12 9.68 1.68
CA SER A 111 -6.54 10.08 3.03
C SER A 111 -5.66 9.50 4.15
N ALA A 112 -5.12 8.30 3.95
CA ALA A 112 -4.26 7.65 4.92
C ALA A 112 -2.89 8.34 5.01
N PHE A 113 -2.28 8.71 3.88
CA PHE A 113 -0.96 9.33 3.90
C PHE A 113 -0.98 10.87 3.92
N ALA A 114 -2.06 11.50 3.50
CA ALA A 114 -2.17 12.96 3.49
C ALA A 114 -3.05 13.51 4.62
N GLY A 115 -3.75 12.65 5.36
CA GLY A 115 -4.74 13.03 6.37
C GLY A 115 -4.23 13.98 7.46
N SER A 116 -2.94 13.94 7.79
CA SER A 116 -2.30 14.86 8.75
C SER A 116 -1.78 16.17 8.12
N MET A 117 -1.81 16.29 6.79
CA MET A 117 -1.26 17.48 6.10
C MET A 117 -2.20 18.68 6.19
N ASN A 118 -1.64 19.87 6.40
CA ASN A 118 -2.43 21.11 6.43
C ASN A 118 -3.18 21.38 5.11
N CYS A 119 -2.54 21.10 3.96
CA CYS A 119 -3.17 21.26 2.65
C CYS A 119 -4.36 20.32 2.43
N TRP A 120 -4.41 19.18 3.16
CA TRP A 120 -5.52 18.25 3.12
C TRP A 120 -6.72 18.74 3.93
N ASN A 121 -6.46 19.31 5.10
CA ASN A 121 -7.49 19.62 6.09
C ASN A 121 -7.95 21.08 6.10
N LYS A 122 -7.06 22.02 5.71
CA LYS A 122 -7.29 23.46 5.82
C LYS A 122 -7.45 24.12 4.45
N LEU A 123 -8.34 25.08 4.32
CA LEU A 123 -8.51 25.93 3.15
C LEU A 123 -7.32 26.90 3.02
N ILE A 124 -6.22 26.45 2.40
CA ILE A 124 -4.98 27.24 2.27
C ILE A 124 -4.54 27.47 0.83
N CYS A 125 -5.24 26.89 -0.13
CA CYS A 125 -5.02 27.12 -1.55
C CYS A 125 -6.12 28.03 -2.11
N THR A 126 -5.77 28.90 -3.09
CA THR A 126 -6.72 29.83 -3.70
C THR A 126 -6.83 29.55 -5.19
N LYS A 127 -8.04 29.49 -5.72
CA LYS A 127 -8.32 29.38 -7.15
C LYS A 127 -8.21 30.76 -7.84
N LEU A 128 -8.26 30.77 -9.18
CA LEU A 128 -8.23 32.01 -9.97
C LEU A 128 -9.44 32.94 -9.69
N ASP A 129 -10.57 32.35 -9.30
CA ASP A 129 -11.78 33.11 -8.93
C ASP A 129 -11.77 33.64 -7.48
N GLY A 130 -10.66 33.44 -6.75
CA GLY A 130 -10.49 33.86 -5.36
C GLY A 130 -11.06 32.86 -4.33
N SER A 131 -11.76 31.81 -4.74
CA SER A 131 -12.28 30.81 -3.83
C SER A 131 -11.18 29.93 -3.24
N MET A 132 -11.28 29.64 -1.94
CA MET A 132 -10.29 28.81 -1.25
C MET A 132 -10.66 27.33 -1.34
N PHE A 133 -9.63 26.47 -1.41
CA PHE A 133 -9.81 25.02 -1.46
C PHE A 133 -8.76 24.26 -0.65
N LYS A 134 -9.03 22.96 -0.42
CA LYS A 134 -8.19 22.01 0.30
C LYS A 134 -8.24 20.63 -0.35
N GLY A 135 -7.57 19.63 0.24
CA GLY A 135 -7.60 18.24 -0.22
C GLY A 135 -6.52 17.94 -1.25
N ALA A 136 -6.69 16.86 -2.01
CA ALA A 136 -5.69 16.34 -2.93
C ALA A 136 -5.17 17.40 -3.92
N ASN A 137 -6.07 18.18 -4.55
CA ASN A 137 -5.68 19.22 -5.50
C ASN A 137 -4.81 20.31 -4.85
N CYS A 138 -5.14 20.74 -3.64
CA CYS A 138 -4.32 21.70 -2.90
C CYS A 138 -2.95 21.11 -2.58
N CYS A 139 -2.90 19.90 -2.01
CA CYS A 139 -1.64 19.22 -1.68
C CYS A 139 -0.78 18.97 -2.92
N GLY A 140 -1.38 18.55 -4.02
CA GLY A 140 -0.71 18.38 -5.31
C GLY A 140 -0.14 19.66 -5.89
N THR A 141 -0.67 20.82 -5.52
CA THR A 141 -0.13 22.13 -5.94
C THR A 141 1.07 22.54 -5.10
N ILE A 142 0.97 22.47 -3.77
CA ILE A 142 1.90 23.15 -2.88
C ILE A 142 2.87 22.23 -2.11
N SER A 143 2.65 20.91 -2.10
CA SER A 143 3.45 19.98 -1.31
C SER A 143 4.30 19.03 -2.16
N PRO A 144 5.63 19.23 -2.23
CA PRO A 144 6.53 18.27 -2.90
C PRO A 144 6.45 16.86 -2.27
N LYS A 145 6.33 16.78 -0.94
CA LYS A 145 6.17 15.50 -0.23
C LYS A 145 4.91 14.76 -0.70
N PHE A 146 3.79 15.45 -0.81
CA PHE A 146 2.54 14.85 -1.33
C PHE A 146 2.72 14.35 -2.76
N LYS A 147 3.34 15.15 -3.64
CA LYS A 147 3.61 14.76 -5.03
C LYS A 147 4.43 13.46 -5.12
N SER A 148 5.48 13.34 -4.31
CA SER A 148 6.29 12.11 -4.26
C SER A 148 5.48 10.91 -3.78
N MET A 149 4.65 11.05 -2.73
CA MET A 149 3.80 9.97 -2.21
C MET A 149 2.71 9.57 -3.20
N GLU A 150 2.06 10.56 -3.82
CA GLU A 150 0.97 10.35 -4.79
C GLU A 150 1.45 9.66 -6.07
N SER A 151 2.69 9.96 -6.50
CA SER A 151 3.28 9.41 -7.71
C SER A 151 4.13 8.17 -7.52
N ASP A 152 4.24 7.65 -6.29
CA ASP A 152 5.03 6.46 -6.01
C ASP A 152 4.39 5.21 -6.61
N MET A 153 5.10 4.58 -7.58
CA MET A 153 4.58 3.44 -8.32
C MET A 153 4.43 2.17 -7.47
N HIS A 154 5.14 2.06 -6.33
CA HIS A 154 4.94 0.94 -5.40
C HIS A 154 3.57 0.98 -4.72
N ASN A 155 2.96 2.17 -4.64
CA ASN A 155 1.61 2.36 -4.11
C ASN A 155 0.51 2.40 -5.19
N LEU A 156 0.85 2.35 -6.50
CA LEU A 156 -0.13 2.35 -7.58
C LEU A 156 -0.50 0.93 -7.99
N ILE A 157 -1.79 0.61 -7.94
CA ILE A 157 -2.33 -0.70 -8.31
C ILE A 157 -3.38 -0.58 -9.42
N PRO A 158 -3.47 -1.58 -10.33
CA PRO A 158 -4.44 -1.57 -11.41
C PRO A 158 -5.83 -1.94 -10.90
N SER A 159 -6.80 -1.11 -11.21
CA SER A 159 -8.21 -1.28 -10.87
C SER A 159 -9.10 -0.76 -12.02
N PHE A 160 -10.39 -0.73 -11.85
CA PHE A 160 -11.31 -0.07 -12.77
C PHE A 160 -12.40 0.69 -12.01
N ASP A 161 -12.99 1.68 -12.69
CA ASP A 161 -14.05 2.48 -12.11
C ASP A 161 -15.41 1.87 -12.44
N TRP A 162 -16.15 1.55 -11.38
CA TRP A 162 -17.49 1.00 -11.47
C TRP A 162 -18.60 2.06 -11.28
N SER A 163 -18.27 3.29 -11.02
CA SER A 163 -19.23 4.34 -10.63
C SER A 163 -20.23 4.74 -11.73
N ILE A 164 -20.43 3.90 -12.76
CA ILE A 164 -21.40 4.14 -13.82
C ILE A 164 -22.79 3.74 -13.32
N GLY A 165 -23.46 4.63 -12.60
CA GLY A 165 -24.90 4.54 -12.34
C GLY A 165 -25.36 4.41 -10.90
N THR A 166 -24.47 4.45 -9.92
CA THR A 166 -24.86 4.55 -8.52
C THR A 166 -24.57 5.95 -7.97
N GLU A 167 -25.53 6.49 -7.23
CA GLU A 167 -25.43 7.79 -6.61
C GLU A 167 -24.11 7.96 -5.85
N LYS A 168 -23.51 9.14 -6.02
CA LYS A 168 -22.24 9.57 -5.38
C LYS A 168 -22.29 9.68 -3.85
N ASN A 169 -23.23 9.07 -3.18
CA ASN A 169 -23.52 9.27 -1.77
C ASN A 169 -23.15 8.03 -0.96
N SER A 170 -21.99 8.03 -0.44
CA SER A 170 -21.41 7.27 0.68
C SER A 170 -20.07 6.64 0.32
N ILE A 171 -19.08 7.48 0.16
CA ILE A 171 -17.68 7.01 0.26
C ILE A 171 -17.35 7.01 1.74
N GLU A 172 -17.63 5.90 2.42
CA GLU A 172 -16.80 5.57 3.56
C GLU A 172 -15.36 5.45 3.04
N PRO A 173 -14.37 6.06 3.71
CA PRO A 173 -12.99 5.92 3.29
C PRO A 173 -12.65 4.43 3.32
N ALA A 174 -12.55 3.83 2.15
CA ALA A 174 -12.07 2.45 2.05
C ALA A 174 -10.69 2.41 2.68
N SER A 175 -10.47 1.50 3.61
CA SER A 175 -9.18 1.31 4.26
C SER A 175 -8.09 0.90 3.26
N PHE A 176 -8.50 0.46 2.06
CA PHE A 176 -7.61 0.00 0.99
C PHE A 176 -8.07 0.53 -0.36
N GLY A 177 -7.11 0.89 -1.22
CA GLY A 177 -7.41 1.31 -2.59
C GLY A 177 -8.00 0.17 -3.42
N GLY A 178 -8.86 0.52 -4.39
CA GLY A 178 -9.49 -0.44 -5.30
C GLY A 178 -10.66 -1.23 -4.71
N MET A 179 -11.12 -0.93 -3.50
CA MET A 179 -12.27 -1.62 -2.89
C MET A 179 -13.57 -1.49 -3.70
N GLU A 180 -13.70 -0.46 -4.53
CA GLU A 180 -14.83 -0.32 -5.46
C GLU A 180 -14.86 -1.47 -6.49
N GLU A 181 -13.69 -1.84 -7.04
CA GLU A 181 -13.56 -3.02 -7.89
C GLU A 181 -13.96 -4.29 -7.12
N TYR A 182 -13.50 -4.41 -5.89
CA TYR A 182 -13.75 -5.58 -5.05
C TYR A 182 -15.24 -5.81 -4.77
N LYS A 183 -16.04 -4.75 -4.60
CA LYS A 183 -17.51 -4.83 -4.46
C LYS A 183 -18.18 -5.58 -5.61
N VAL A 184 -17.58 -5.53 -6.79
CA VAL A 184 -18.12 -6.14 -8.02
C VAL A 184 -17.72 -7.59 -8.17
N CYS A 185 -16.51 -7.97 -7.72
CA CYS A 185 -16.00 -9.35 -7.83
C CYS A 185 -16.71 -10.34 -6.91
N ILE A 186 -17.40 -9.86 -5.86
CA ILE A 186 -17.95 -10.75 -4.85
C ILE A 186 -19.40 -11.11 -5.15
N ASN A 187 -19.65 -12.40 -5.28
CA ASN A 187 -21.00 -12.94 -5.34
C ASN A 187 -21.71 -12.75 -3.99
N GLY A 188 -22.82 -11.99 -3.97
CA GLY A 188 -23.70 -11.98 -2.81
C GLY A 188 -24.07 -10.62 -2.18
N GLY A 189 -23.46 -9.51 -2.61
CA GLY A 189 -23.87 -8.17 -2.16
C GLY A 189 -23.41 -7.77 -0.76
N VAL A 190 -22.72 -8.64 -0.03
CA VAL A 190 -22.05 -8.30 1.23
C VAL A 190 -20.63 -7.90 0.88
N ILE A 191 -20.27 -6.65 1.17
CA ILE A 191 -18.91 -6.14 1.00
C ILE A 191 -18.10 -6.66 2.19
N PRO A 192 -17.16 -7.59 2.02
CA PRO A 192 -16.25 -7.94 3.10
C PRO A 192 -15.43 -6.71 3.47
N LYS A 193 -15.15 -6.54 4.75
CA LYS A 193 -14.26 -5.49 5.25
C LYS A 193 -12.84 -5.66 4.71
N ASP A 194 -12.48 -6.88 4.32
CA ASP A 194 -11.12 -7.26 3.94
C ASP A 194 -11.01 -7.63 2.46
N PRO A 195 -9.88 -7.35 1.80
CA PRO A 195 -9.57 -7.78 0.43
C PRO A 195 -9.60 -9.31 0.28
N THR A 196 -9.59 -9.80 -0.98
CA THR A 196 -9.45 -11.24 -1.24
C THR A 196 -8.11 -11.76 -0.71
N VAL A 197 -8.07 -13.03 -0.31
CA VAL A 197 -6.86 -13.66 0.25
C VAL A 197 -5.66 -13.53 -0.69
N LYS A 198 -5.88 -13.60 -2.00
CA LYS A 198 -4.84 -13.60 -3.06
C LYS A 198 -4.11 -12.25 -3.25
N VAL A 199 -4.57 -11.17 -2.62
CA VAL A 199 -3.99 -9.82 -2.81
C VAL A 199 -3.65 -9.15 -1.49
N ARG A 200 -3.86 -9.83 -0.39
CA ARG A 200 -3.66 -9.29 0.95
C ARG A 200 -2.20 -8.95 1.21
N GLY A 201 -1.29 -9.83 0.82
CA GLY A 201 0.15 -9.62 0.96
C GLY A 201 0.65 -8.46 0.11
N ASN A 202 0.17 -8.35 -1.14
CA ASN A 202 0.51 -7.22 -2.01
C ASN A 202 0.15 -5.87 -1.37
N LEU A 203 -1.07 -5.77 -0.81
CA LEU A 203 -1.52 -4.56 -0.12
C LEU A 203 -0.69 -4.29 1.14
N ALA A 204 -0.43 -5.32 1.94
CA ALA A 204 0.37 -5.19 3.15
C ALA A 204 1.77 -4.65 2.85
N ARG A 205 2.45 -5.20 1.84
CA ARG A 205 3.79 -4.76 1.43
C ARG A 205 3.81 -3.34 0.87
N ALA A 206 2.75 -2.92 0.19
CA ALA A 206 2.61 -1.52 -0.25
C ALA A 206 2.43 -0.57 0.95
N TYR A 207 1.62 -0.97 1.94
CA TYR A 207 1.43 -0.20 3.17
C TYR A 207 2.71 -0.06 3.98
N PHE A 208 3.43 -1.17 4.22
CA PHE A 208 4.70 -1.15 4.96
C PHE A 208 5.73 -0.29 4.27
N TYR A 209 5.83 -0.37 2.94
CA TYR A 209 6.71 0.48 2.15
C TYR A 209 6.39 1.97 2.32
N MET A 210 5.13 2.35 2.13
CA MET A 210 4.68 3.74 2.27
C MET A 210 4.89 4.26 3.70
N SER A 211 4.53 3.46 4.70
CA SER A 211 4.72 3.80 6.11
C SER A 211 6.19 4.05 6.42
N PHE A 212 7.05 3.09 6.09
CA PHE A 212 8.46 3.15 6.44
C PHE A 212 9.20 4.26 5.70
N LEU A 213 8.99 4.39 4.38
CA LEU A 213 9.69 5.38 3.56
C LEU A 213 9.26 6.80 3.89
N TYR A 214 7.96 7.03 4.01
CA TYR A 214 7.40 8.38 4.18
C TYR A 214 7.06 8.74 5.62
N LYS A 215 7.32 7.84 6.58
CA LYS A 215 7.04 8.01 8.02
C LYS A 215 5.56 8.27 8.26
N ILE A 216 4.72 7.37 7.77
CA ILE A 216 3.28 7.40 7.93
C ILE A 216 2.91 6.33 8.96
N GLN A 217 2.32 6.74 10.08
CA GLN A 217 1.89 5.79 11.11
C GLN A 217 0.68 4.97 10.63
N ILE A 218 0.76 3.66 10.76
CA ILE A 218 -0.36 2.74 10.57
C ILE A 218 -1.04 2.52 11.94
N GLN A 219 -2.37 2.51 11.96
CA GLN A 219 -3.10 2.20 13.18
C GLN A 219 -2.84 0.75 13.62
N ASN A 220 -2.62 0.52 14.92
CA ASN A 220 -2.19 -0.79 15.47
C ASN A 220 -3.07 -1.96 15.00
N THR A 221 -4.39 -1.81 15.04
CA THR A 221 -5.32 -2.86 14.59
C THR A 221 -5.20 -3.18 13.10
N LEU A 222 -4.92 -2.17 12.27
CA LEU A 222 -4.68 -2.35 10.84
C LEU A 222 -3.31 -3.01 10.62
N GLU A 223 -2.29 -2.57 11.34
CA GLU A 223 -0.94 -3.12 11.26
C GLU A 223 -0.91 -4.62 11.60
N GLU A 224 -1.58 -5.05 12.66
CA GLU A 224 -1.69 -6.47 13.03
C GLU A 224 -2.29 -7.29 11.88
N ASN A 225 -3.36 -6.79 11.24
CA ASN A 225 -3.96 -7.46 10.09
C ASN A 225 -3.01 -7.50 8.89
N LEU A 226 -2.33 -6.40 8.58
CA LEU A 226 -1.36 -6.33 7.48
C LEU A 226 -0.19 -7.30 7.69
N ARG A 227 0.33 -7.42 8.92
CA ARG A 227 1.37 -8.39 9.26
C ARG A 227 0.88 -9.82 9.03
N ALA A 228 -0.32 -10.16 9.52
CA ALA A 228 -0.92 -11.48 9.30
C ALA A 228 -1.15 -11.78 7.82
N TRP A 229 -1.51 -10.79 7.02
CA TRP A 229 -1.69 -10.91 5.57
C TRP A 229 -0.37 -11.14 4.86
N HIS A 230 0.65 -10.38 5.21
CA HIS A 230 1.99 -10.51 4.65
C HIS A 230 2.55 -11.93 4.81
N PHE A 231 2.39 -12.53 6.00
CA PHE A 231 2.84 -13.91 6.25
C PHE A 231 2.03 -14.97 5.51
N LYS A 232 0.72 -14.76 5.34
CA LYS A 232 -0.16 -15.72 4.68
C LYS A 232 -0.10 -15.65 3.16
N ASP A 233 0.33 -14.52 2.62
CA ASP A 233 0.42 -14.24 1.20
C ASP A 233 1.81 -13.63 0.89
N PRO A 234 2.86 -14.48 0.83
CA PRO A 234 4.24 -14.04 0.60
C PRO A 234 4.40 -13.48 -0.82
N PRO A 235 5.49 -12.72 -1.07
CA PRO A 235 5.78 -12.17 -2.39
C PRO A 235 5.82 -13.26 -3.47
N ASP A 236 5.20 -12.98 -4.60
CA ASP A 236 5.26 -13.84 -5.77
C ASP A 236 6.23 -13.31 -6.85
N LYS A 237 6.49 -14.14 -7.85
CA LYS A 237 7.40 -13.79 -8.97
C LYS A 237 6.94 -12.56 -9.75
N MET A 238 5.65 -12.25 -9.74
CA MET A 238 5.11 -11.08 -10.44
C MET A 238 5.39 -9.81 -9.65
N GLU A 239 5.28 -9.86 -8.32
CA GLU A 239 5.69 -8.75 -7.46
C GLU A 239 7.18 -8.48 -7.57
N GLU A 240 8.03 -9.53 -7.55
CA GLU A 240 9.48 -9.40 -7.72
C GLU A 240 9.84 -8.76 -9.07
N LYS A 241 9.21 -9.23 -10.16
CA LYS A 241 9.42 -8.66 -11.49
C LYS A 241 8.96 -7.22 -11.58
N ARG A 242 7.77 -6.92 -11.05
CA ARG A 242 7.25 -5.55 -10.98
C ARG A 242 8.16 -4.64 -10.17
N ASN A 243 8.68 -5.11 -9.03
CA ASN A 243 9.62 -4.39 -8.18
C ASN A 243 10.90 -4.01 -8.95
N SER A 244 11.46 -4.95 -9.71
CA SER A 244 12.64 -4.71 -10.55
C SER A 244 12.39 -3.73 -11.69
N LEU A 245 11.22 -3.77 -12.33
CA LEU A 245 10.86 -2.84 -13.39
C LEU A 245 10.57 -1.42 -12.85
N ILE A 246 9.98 -1.32 -11.67
CA ILE A 246 9.78 -0.02 -11.00
C ILE A 246 11.14 0.61 -10.67
N GLU A 247 12.10 -0.17 -10.18
CA GLU A 247 13.46 0.33 -9.89
C GLU A 247 14.11 0.98 -11.11
N GLN A 248 13.96 0.40 -12.29
CA GLN A 248 14.54 0.95 -13.53
C GLN A 248 13.98 2.34 -13.87
N VAL A 249 12.75 2.63 -13.51
CA VAL A 249 12.05 3.89 -13.85
C VAL A 249 12.07 4.87 -12.69
N GLN A 250 11.82 4.39 -11.46
CA GLN A 250 11.63 5.23 -10.27
C GLN A 250 12.90 5.33 -9.41
N GLY A 251 13.88 4.45 -9.64
CA GLY A 251 15.19 4.47 -8.97
C GLY A 251 15.22 3.81 -7.60
N ASN A 252 14.12 3.17 -7.15
CA ASN A 252 14.05 2.49 -5.87
C ASN A 252 13.22 1.21 -5.93
N ARG A 253 13.41 0.36 -4.92
CA ARG A 253 12.68 -0.90 -4.73
C ARG A 253 11.82 -0.85 -3.48
N ASN A 254 10.86 -1.76 -3.40
CA ASN A 254 10.17 -2.09 -2.16
C ASN A 254 10.92 -3.24 -1.47
N PRO A 255 11.69 -2.98 -0.39
CA PRO A 255 12.47 -4.03 0.28
C PRO A 255 11.62 -5.11 0.94
N PHE A 256 10.35 -4.83 1.26
CA PHE A 256 9.45 -5.84 1.83
C PHE A 256 9.00 -6.90 0.82
N ILE A 257 9.30 -6.70 -0.48
CA ILE A 257 9.16 -7.72 -1.53
C ILE A 257 10.45 -8.54 -1.63
N ASP A 258 11.62 -7.89 -1.63
CA ASP A 258 12.91 -8.55 -1.78
C ASP A 258 13.33 -9.33 -0.52
N HIS A 259 12.97 -8.80 0.64
CA HIS A 259 13.34 -9.30 1.96
C HIS A 259 12.10 -9.32 2.88
N PRO A 260 11.13 -10.22 2.63
CA PRO A 260 9.87 -10.23 3.37
C PRO A 260 10.06 -10.42 4.88
N GLU A 261 11.13 -11.09 5.31
CA GLU A 261 11.48 -11.33 6.71
C GLU A 261 11.78 -10.04 7.50
N ILE A 262 12.09 -8.92 6.84
CA ILE A 262 12.39 -7.67 7.54
C ILE A 262 11.15 -7.05 8.20
N VAL A 263 9.94 -7.44 7.82
CA VAL A 263 8.70 -6.99 8.48
C VAL A 263 8.71 -7.35 9.97
N GLU A 264 9.31 -8.50 10.34
CA GLU A 264 9.42 -8.92 11.75
C GLU A 264 10.36 -8.02 12.57
N ARG A 265 11.30 -7.34 11.91
CA ARG A 265 12.30 -6.49 12.57
C ARG A 265 11.79 -5.06 12.81
N VAL A 266 10.77 -4.64 12.08
CA VAL A 266 10.13 -3.34 12.29
C VAL A 266 9.19 -3.46 13.48
N ILE A 267 9.45 -2.69 14.53
CA ILE A 267 8.67 -2.74 15.77
C ILE A 267 7.28 -2.14 15.55
N ASP A 268 7.21 -1.05 14.79
CA ASP A 268 5.99 -0.24 14.59
C ASP A 268 6.07 0.46 13.22
N PHE A 269 4.99 0.40 12.46
CA PHE A 269 4.87 1.00 11.14
C PHE A 269 4.05 2.28 11.15
#